data_59ce0197c9d1c74bd5c78bb3f5839c9b
#
_entry.id   59ce0197c9d1c74bd5c78bb3f5839c9b
#
_cell.length_a   1.000
_cell.length_b   1.000
_cell.length_c   1.000
_cell.angle_alpha   90.00
_cell.angle_beta   90.00
_cell.angle_gamma   90.00
#
_symmetry.space_group_name_H-M   'P 1'
#
loop_
_entity.id
_entity.type
_entity.pdbx_description
1 polymer ?
#
loop_
_entity_poly.entity_id
_entity_poly.type
_entity_poly.pdbx_seq_one_letter_code
_entity_poly.pdbx_strand_id
1 'polypeptide(L)'
;MKYLVMLCDGMADEPNAQLDNSTPMAKAVKPCMDYLASKGEVGMVKTVAEGLKPGSDVANLSVLGYEPAVYYSGRSPLEAASIGIDLKDTDVTLRCNLVTLSDEENYEDKSMVDYCAGDISTEEARELIDYVEEKLGNDIFKFYSGVAYRHCLVWKNGNPRPGELTPPHDISGRVIKEYIPKGDDTAALYDLMKKSYDLLKDHPVNKARVEKGLRPANSIWLWGEGTKPALDSFFGKFGKKGSMISAVDLLKGIAICAGMKSVDVEGATGYIDTNFDGKCKAAIDEFKNGADFVYIHVEAPDECGHRGEIENKVKAIELIDEHILKPVTDFLKTFDDFAVLVCPDHPTPLSIRTHTSNPVPYLIYDSKNEVDSGVSKFCEEEAKKTGNYIEKGFTMMDYFLSK
;
A
#
# COMPACT_ATOMS: atom_id res chain seq x y z
N MET A 1 9.11 -26.85 6.17
CA MET A 1 9.33 -25.50 6.72
C MET A 1 8.19 -24.59 6.31
N LYS A 2 7.55 -23.86 7.24
CA LYS A 2 6.54 -22.83 6.99
C LYS A 2 7.13 -21.46 7.29
N TYR A 3 6.77 -20.47 6.49
CA TYR A 3 7.33 -19.12 6.58
C TYR A 3 6.22 -18.09 6.78
N LEU A 4 6.33 -17.29 7.84
CA LEU A 4 5.41 -16.20 8.14
C LEU A 4 6.14 -14.86 8.04
N VAL A 5 5.61 -13.93 7.28
CA VAL A 5 5.97 -12.51 7.36
C VAL A 5 4.84 -11.75 8.04
N MET A 6 5.16 -11.07 9.14
CA MET A 6 4.28 -10.10 9.79
C MET A 6 4.80 -8.71 9.45
N LEU A 7 4.21 -8.08 8.47
CA LEU A 7 4.54 -6.71 8.10
C LEU A 7 3.63 -5.74 8.84
N CYS A 8 4.25 -4.92 9.66
CA CYS A 8 3.60 -3.89 10.45
C CYS A 8 3.86 -2.53 9.80
N ASP A 9 3.00 -2.14 8.84
CA ASP A 9 3.17 -0.95 8.02
C ASP A 9 3.37 0.31 8.90
N GLY A 10 4.40 1.09 8.57
CA GLY A 10 4.71 2.35 9.25
C GLY A 10 5.00 2.25 10.75
N MET A 11 5.24 1.03 11.30
CA MET A 11 5.39 0.80 12.74
C MET A 11 6.58 1.53 13.34
N ALA A 12 7.68 1.66 12.58
CA ALA A 12 8.90 2.34 13.04
C ALA A 12 8.69 3.85 13.20
N ASP A 13 9.34 4.43 14.20
CA ASP A 13 9.20 5.83 14.59
C ASP A 13 10.49 6.39 15.18
N GLU A 14 10.45 7.67 15.49
CA GLU A 14 11.48 8.38 16.24
C GLU A 14 11.06 8.55 17.72
N PRO A 15 12.04 8.77 18.63
CA PRO A 15 11.72 9.06 20.03
C PRO A 15 10.81 10.29 20.16
N ASN A 16 9.73 10.15 20.94
CA ASN A 16 8.71 11.17 21.14
C ASN A 16 8.65 11.62 22.61
N ALA A 17 8.64 12.92 22.85
CA ALA A 17 8.60 13.50 24.21
C ALA A 17 7.35 13.05 25.01
N GLN A 18 6.21 12.85 24.34
CA GLN A 18 4.97 12.36 24.98
C GLN A 18 5.03 10.87 25.37
N LEU A 19 6.06 10.16 24.87
CA LEU A 19 6.37 8.77 25.23
C LEU A 19 7.65 8.68 26.08
N ASP A 20 7.97 9.70 26.88
CA ASP A 20 9.19 9.78 27.69
C ASP A 20 10.46 9.60 26.86
N ASN A 21 10.52 10.21 25.69
CA ASN A 21 11.59 10.08 24.68
C ASN A 21 11.81 8.63 24.20
N SER A 22 10.75 7.85 24.17
CA SER A 22 10.72 6.49 23.63
C SER A 22 9.98 6.44 22.30
N THR A 23 10.09 5.34 21.54
CA THR A 23 9.29 5.12 20.33
C THR A 23 8.01 4.35 20.66
N PRO A 24 6.98 4.41 19.79
CA PRO A 24 5.80 3.55 19.92
C PRO A 24 6.15 2.06 20.04
N MET A 25 7.10 1.56 19.23
CA MET A 25 7.57 0.18 19.33
C MET A 25 8.17 -0.16 20.70
N ALA A 26 8.94 0.75 21.27
CA ALA A 26 9.55 0.55 22.59
C ALA A 26 8.54 0.63 23.73
N LYS A 27 7.43 1.39 23.58
CA LYS A 27 6.36 1.53 24.59
C LYS A 27 5.34 0.39 24.52
N ALA A 28 5.04 -0.14 23.35
CA ALA A 28 4.03 -1.17 23.16
C ALA A 28 4.34 -2.44 23.94
N VAL A 29 3.32 -3.01 24.55
CA VAL A 29 3.35 -4.33 25.23
C VAL A 29 3.15 -5.41 24.15
N LYS A 30 4.23 -6.06 23.71
CA LYS A 30 4.24 -7.01 22.58
C LYS A 30 5.09 -8.24 22.90
N PRO A 31 4.65 -9.04 23.87
CA PRO A 31 5.46 -10.14 24.42
C PRO A 31 5.83 -11.21 23.40
N CYS A 32 5.04 -11.42 22.35
CA CYS A 32 5.37 -12.38 21.30
C CYS A 32 6.51 -11.86 20.43
N MET A 33 6.46 -10.61 19.96
CA MET A 33 7.56 -9.99 19.21
C MET A 33 8.84 -9.97 20.04
N ASP A 34 8.76 -9.59 21.31
CA ASP A 34 9.92 -9.52 22.22
C ASP A 34 10.53 -10.91 22.45
N TYR A 35 9.70 -11.95 22.62
CA TYR A 35 10.17 -13.33 22.71
C TYR A 35 10.88 -13.79 21.44
N LEU A 36 10.25 -13.60 20.27
CA LEU A 36 10.84 -13.99 18.98
C LEU A 36 12.15 -13.24 18.72
N ALA A 37 12.21 -11.96 19.09
CA ALA A 37 13.42 -11.15 18.99
C ALA A 37 14.54 -11.69 19.91
N SER A 38 14.22 -12.09 21.13
CA SER A 38 15.22 -12.64 22.08
C SER A 38 15.82 -13.98 21.63
N LYS A 39 15.08 -14.72 20.79
CA LYS A 39 15.42 -16.08 20.30
C LYS A 39 15.74 -16.13 18.81
N GLY A 40 15.77 -15.01 18.13
CA GLY A 40 16.05 -14.88 16.71
C GLY A 40 17.17 -13.92 16.41
N GLU A 41 17.36 -13.62 15.15
CA GLU A 41 18.27 -12.59 14.68
C GLU A 41 17.54 -11.25 14.61
N VAL A 42 18.14 -10.20 15.14
CA VAL A 42 17.60 -8.83 15.12
C VAL A 42 18.62 -7.90 14.48
N GLY A 43 18.16 -6.94 13.71
CA GLY A 43 18.99 -5.92 13.07
C GLY A 43 18.17 -4.83 12.41
N MET A 44 18.84 -4.03 11.58
CA MET A 44 18.25 -2.95 10.81
C MET A 44 18.29 -3.30 9.33
N VAL A 45 17.28 -2.89 8.57
CA VAL A 45 17.21 -3.10 7.13
C VAL A 45 16.77 -1.84 6.39
N LYS A 46 17.41 -1.55 5.27
CA LYS A 46 17.04 -0.45 4.37
C LYS A 46 16.07 -0.98 3.30
N THR A 47 14.80 -0.80 3.54
CA THR A 47 13.71 -1.25 2.66
C THR A 47 13.47 -0.32 1.48
N VAL A 48 13.66 0.99 1.67
CA VAL A 48 13.55 2.00 0.63
C VAL A 48 14.92 2.26 0.03
N ALA A 49 15.11 1.90 -1.24
CA ALA A 49 16.36 2.11 -1.94
C ALA A 49 16.62 3.61 -2.19
N GLU A 50 17.91 3.96 -2.28
CA GLU A 50 18.34 5.33 -2.59
C GLU A 50 17.76 5.82 -3.92
N GLY A 51 17.29 7.07 -3.93
CA GLY A 51 16.66 7.69 -5.11
C GLY A 51 15.18 7.37 -5.31
N LEU A 52 14.60 6.47 -4.53
CA LEU A 52 13.17 6.21 -4.55
C LEU A 52 12.45 6.98 -3.43
N LYS A 53 11.22 7.43 -3.73
CA LYS A 53 10.36 8.03 -2.70
C LYS A 53 9.91 6.95 -1.72
N PRO A 54 9.91 7.21 -0.41
CA PRO A 54 9.40 6.25 0.56
C PRO A 54 7.90 6.05 0.39
N GLY A 55 7.49 4.79 0.39
CA GLY A 55 6.10 4.38 0.27
C GLY A 55 5.96 2.86 0.33
N SER A 56 4.77 2.40 0.69
CA SER A 56 4.48 0.98 0.87
C SER A 56 4.64 0.16 -0.42
N ASP A 57 4.54 0.80 -1.61
CA ASP A 57 4.79 0.16 -2.90
C ASP A 57 6.25 -0.30 -3.05
N VAL A 58 7.19 0.61 -2.94
CA VAL A 58 8.62 0.30 -3.08
C VAL A 58 9.15 -0.52 -1.90
N ALA A 59 8.69 -0.21 -0.69
CA ALA A 59 9.16 -0.90 0.51
C ALA A 59 8.68 -2.35 0.59
N ASN A 60 7.40 -2.63 0.26
CA ASN A 60 6.89 -3.99 0.25
C ASN A 60 7.43 -4.83 -0.92
N LEU A 61 7.69 -4.24 -2.10
CA LEU A 61 8.45 -4.93 -3.15
C LEU A 61 9.82 -5.37 -2.62
N SER A 62 10.53 -4.47 -1.94
CA SER A 62 11.82 -4.76 -1.32
C SER A 62 11.72 -5.91 -0.30
N VAL A 63 10.79 -5.83 0.66
CA VAL A 63 10.60 -6.88 1.68
C VAL A 63 10.24 -8.23 1.05
N LEU A 64 9.44 -8.24 -0.03
CA LEU A 64 9.10 -9.46 -0.78
C LEU A 64 10.25 -10.01 -1.65
N GLY A 65 11.41 -9.34 -1.66
CA GLY A 65 12.59 -9.81 -2.38
C GLY A 65 12.66 -9.39 -3.85
N TYR A 66 11.92 -8.38 -4.24
CA TYR A 66 12.00 -7.78 -5.58
C TYR A 66 12.72 -6.43 -5.50
N GLU A 67 13.75 -6.24 -6.31
CA GLU A 67 14.50 -4.98 -6.36
C GLU A 67 13.62 -3.86 -6.93
N PRO A 68 13.22 -2.83 -6.12
CA PRO A 68 12.27 -1.83 -6.60
C PRO A 68 12.75 -1.03 -7.80
N ALA A 69 14.07 -0.77 -7.90
CA ALA A 69 14.65 -0.08 -9.04
C ALA A 69 14.46 -0.81 -10.38
N VAL A 70 14.27 -2.13 -10.33
CA VAL A 70 14.06 -2.98 -11.52
C VAL A 70 12.58 -3.18 -11.80
N TYR A 71 11.79 -3.42 -10.75
CA TYR A 71 10.43 -3.93 -10.89
C TYR A 71 9.34 -2.88 -10.68
N TYR A 72 9.64 -1.76 -10.00
CA TYR A 72 8.62 -0.74 -9.76
C TYR A 72 8.39 0.11 -11.01
N SER A 73 7.18 0.06 -11.52
CA SER A 73 6.76 0.75 -12.76
C SER A 73 5.61 1.73 -12.55
N GLY A 74 5.31 2.06 -11.29
CA GLY A 74 4.21 2.93 -10.89
C GLY A 74 3.19 2.22 -10.00
N ARG A 75 2.36 3.01 -9.33
CA ARG A 75 1.34 2.52 -8.40
C ARG A 75 0.06 2.05 -9.10
N SER A 76 -0.35 2.77 -10.15
CA SER A 76 -1.62 2.50 -10.86
C SER A 76 -1.75 1.08 -11.41
N PRO A 77 -0.72 0.43 -11.98
CA PRO A 77 -0.88 -0.93 -12.49
C PRO A 77 -1.05 -1.97 -11.37
N LEU A 78 -0.51 -1.72 -10.19
CA LEU A 78 -0.74 -2.56 -9.02
C LEU A 78 -2.20 -2.45 -8.53
N GLU A 79 -2.71 -1.21 -8.44
CA GLU A 79 -4.12 -0.96 -8.11
C GLU A 79 -5.06 -1.55 -9.17
N ALA A 80 -4.70 -1.47 -10.45
CA ALA A 80 -5.46 -2.10 -11.54
C ALA A 80 -5.50 -3.63 -11.42
N ALA A 81 -4.38 -4.26 -11.09
CA ALA A 81 -4.32 -5.71 -10.88
C ALA A 81 -5.19 -6.15 -9.70
N SER A 82 -5.26 -5.36 -8.62
CA SER A 82 -6.05 -5.68 -7.42
C SER A 82 -7.56 -5.74 -7.69
N ILE A 83 -8.06 -4.93 -8.60
CA ILE A 83 -9.47 -4.92 -9.01
C ILE A 83 -9.77 -5.86 -10.19
N GLY A 84 -8.82 -6.74 -10.54
CA GLY A 84 -9.00 -7.80 -11.53
C GLY A 84 -8.85 -7.37 -12.98
N ILE A 85 -8.23 -6.22 -13.26
CA ILE A 85 -7.94 -5.79 -14.63
C ILE A 85 -6.78 -6.63 -15.18
N ASP A 86 -7.03 -7.35 -16.27
CA ASP A 86 -5.99 -8.09 -16.99
C ASP A 86 -5.23 -7.14 -17.94
N LEU A 87 -4.08 -6.69 -17.47
CA LEU A 87 -3.19 -5.78 -18.21
C LEU A 87 -2.27 -6.55 -19.13
N LYS A 88 -2.14 -6.08 -20.37
CA LYS A 88 -1.06 -6.49 -21.28
C LYS A 88 0.22 -5.72 -20.97
N ASP A 89 1.36 -6.27 -21.36
CA ASP A 89 2.67 -5.66 -21.12
C ASP A 89 2.85 -4.30 -21.82
N THR A 90 2.03 -4.04 -22.87
CA THR A 90 2.03 -2.78 -23.62
C THR A 90 1.01 -1.75 -23.10
N ASP A 91 0.17 -2.12 -22.13
CA ASP A 91 -0.84 -1.24 -21.59
C ASP A 91 -0.23 -0.28 -20.56
N VAL A 92 -0.66 0.95 -20.59
CA VAL A 92 -0.36 1.97 -19.59
C VAL A 92 -1.60 2.19 -18.74
N THR A 93 -1.47 2.18 -17.43
CA THR A 93 -2.53 2.55 -16.53
C THR A 93 -2.31 3.94 -15.98
N LEU A 94 -3.39 4.65 -15.71
CA LEU A 94 -3.37 5.92 -14.98
C LEU A 94 -4.38 5.85 -13.85
N ARG A 95 -4.04 6.45 -12.72
CA ARG A 95 -5.04 6.73 -11.69
C ARG A 95 -6.03 7.74 -12.25
N CYS A 96 -7.29 7.50 -12.03
CA CYS A 96 -8.39 8.35 -12.47
C CYS A 96 -9.19 8.75 -11.22
N ASN A 97 -8.96 9.98 -10.72
CA ASN A 97 -9.75 10.48 -9.62
C ASN A 97 -11.03 11.14 -10.12
N LEU A 98 -12.13 10.92 -9.43
CA LEU A 98 -13.26 11.84 -9.49
C LEU A 98 -12.97 13.03 -8.59
N VAL A 99 -13.02 14.23 -9.15
CA VAL A 99 -12.66 15.48 -8.48
C VAL A 99 -13.77 16.51 -8.54
N THR A 100 -13.71 17.52 -7.66
CA THR A 100 -14.54 18.72 -7.75
C THR A 100 -13.72 19.86 -8.33
N LEU A 101 -14.12 20.38 -9.48
CA LEU A 101 -13.62 21.61 -10.04
C LEU A 101 -14.64 22.74 -9.84
N SER A 102 -14.17 23.98 -9.78
CA SER A 102 -14.98 25.20 -9.70
C SER A 102 -15.71 25.51 -11.02
N ASP A 103 -16.54 26.57 -11.02
CA ASP A 103 -17.55 26.82 -12.07
C ASP A 103 -17.11 27.80 -13.17
N GLU A 104 -15.84 28.22 -13.23
CA GLU A 104 -15.35 29.12 -14.27
C GLU A 104 -15.71 28.60 -15.67
N GLU A 105 -15.97 29.52 -16.62
CA GLU A 105 -16.41 29.17 -17.97
C GLU A 105 -15.37 28.34 -18.72
N ASN A 106 -14.11 28.78 -18.69
CA ASN A 106 -13.03 28.07 -19.36
C ASN A 106 -12.51 26.94 -18.44
N TYR A 107 -12.32 25.75 -18.99
CA TYR A 107 -11.83 24.59 -18.22
C TYR A 107 -10.49 24.88 -17.51
N GLU A 108 -9.56 25.54 -18.19
CA GLU A 108 -8.22 25.83 -17.68
C GLU A 108 -8.21 26.84 -16.51
N ASP A 109 -9.20 27.71 -16.45
CA ASP A 109 -9.30 28.75 -15.42
C ASP A 109 -9.95 28.21 -14.12
N LYS A 110 -10.47 26.98 -14.15
CA LYS A 110 -11.07 26.32 -12.98
C LYS A 110 -10.04 26.03 -11.90
N SER A 111 -10.50 25.93 -10.67
CA SER A 111 -9.69 25.57 -9.52
C SER A 111 -10.00 24.12 -9.07
N MET A 112 -8.99 23.40 -8.61
CA MET A 112 -9.16 22.12 -7.93
C MET A 112 -9.76 22.37 -6.54
N VAL A 113 -11.07 22.28 -6.42
CA VAL A 113 -11.78 22.51 -5.16
C VAL A 113 -11.56 21.32 -4.21
N ASP A 114 -11.60 20.12 -4.77
CA ASP A 114 -11.43 18.90 -3.98
C ASP A 114 -10.98 17.71 -4.83
N TYR A 115 -9.90 17.07 -4.45
CA TYR A 115 -9.31 15.92 -5.16
C TYR A 115 -10.05 14.59 -4.93
N CYS A 116 -10.99 14.54 -3.97
CA CYS A 116 -11.77 13.35 -3.60
C CYS A 116 -13.29 13.54 -3.72
N ALA A 117 -13.75 14.66 -4.29
CA ALA A 117 -15.15 14.99 -4.50
C ALA A 117 -16.01 14.85 -3.21
N GLY A 118 -15.47 15.32 -2.06
CA GLY A 118 -16.15 15.25 -0.76
C GLY A 118 -16.33 13.82 -0.28
N ASP A 119 -15.30 12.98 -0.46
CA ASP A 119 -15.33 11.55 -0.12
C ASP A 119 -16.57 10.83 -0.69
N ILE A 120 -16.76 10.99 -2.00
CA ILE A 120 -17.90 10.38 -2.72
C ILE A 120 -18.02 8.88 -2.41
N SER A 121 -19.25 8.38 -2.24
CA SER A 121 -19.50 6.95 -2.01
C SER A 121 -19.10 6.10 -3.23
N THR A 122 -18.75 4.84 -2.99
CA THR A 122 -18.37 3.91 -4.07
C THR A 122 -19.52 3.69 -5.05
N GLU A 123 -20.76 3.67 -4.58
CA GLU A 123 -21.96 3.47 -5.39
C GLU A 123 -22.17 4.65 -6.36
N GLU A 124 -22.17 5.89 -5.83
CA GLU A 124 -22.31 7.09 -6.65
C GLU A 124 -21.14 7.23 -7.65
N ALA A 125 -19.92 6.96 -7.20
CA ALA A 125 -18.74 7.04 -8.03
C ALA A 125 -18.74 6.01 -9.18
N ARG A 126 -19.22 4.78 -8.91
CA ARG A 126 -19.36 3.74 -9.94
C ARG A 126 -20.31 4.19 -11.04
N GLU A 127 -21.48 4.74 -10.69
CA GLU A 127 -22.45 5.23 -11.67
C GLU A 127 -21.82 6.30 -12.58
N LEU A 128 -21.04 7.23 -12.01
CA LEU A 128 -20.35 8.27 -12.76
C LEU A 128 -19.27 7.74 -13.69
N ILE A 129 -18.45 6.78 -13.22
CA ILE A 129 -17.37 6.20 -14.03
C ILE A 129 -17.91 5.29 -15.12
N ASP A 130 -18.96 4.52 -14.85
CA ASP A 130 -19.62 3.70 -15.85
C ASP A 130 -20.20 4.60 -16.96
N TYR A 131 -20.73 5.77 -16.61
CA TYR A 131 -21.20 6.78 -17.58
C TYR A 131 -20.02 7.40 -18.37
N VAL A 132 -18.87 7.67 -17.73
CA VAL A 132 -17.66 8.12 -18.42
C VAL A 132 -17.17 7.05 -19.39
N GLU A 133 -17.15 5.76 -18.99
CA GLU A 133 -16.76 4.64 -19.87
C GLU A 133 -17.72 4.54 -21.07
N GLU A 134 -19.05 4.64 -20.86
CA GLU A 134 -20.02 4.61 -21.95
C GLU A 134 -19.80 5.72 -22.99
N LYS A 135 -19.46 6.94 -22.53
CA LYS A 135 -19.39 8.13 -23.39
C LYS A 135 -18.02 8.43 -23.94
N LEU A 136 -16.94 8.16 -23.21
CA LEU A 136 -15.55 8.48 -23.56
C LEU A 136 -14.69 7.25 -23.80
N GLY A 137 -15.09 6.09 -23.26
CA GLY A 137 -14.40 4.82 -23.47
C GLY A 137 -14.40 4.42 -24.95
N ASN A 138 -13.31 3.77 -25.38
CA ASN A 138 -13.12 3.32 -26.76
C ASN A 138 -12.10 2.17 -26.83
N ASP A 139 -11.65 1.80 -28.02
CA ASP A 139 -10.67 0.72 -28.18
C ASP A 139 -9.29 1.04 -27.62
N ILE A 140 -8.98 2.31 -27.37
CA ILE A 140 -7.67 2.78 -26.86
C ILE A 140 -7.76 3.08 -25.36
N PHE A 141 -8.83 3.73 -24.90
CA PHE A 141 -9.03 4.15 -23.52
C PHE A 141 -10.19 3.39 -22.88
N LYS A 142 -9.93 2.76 -21.73
CA LYS A 142 -10.96 2.06 -20.94
C LYS A 142 -10.92 2.53 -19.50
N PHE A 143 -12.08 2.92 -18.98
CA PHE A 143 -12.25 3.34 -17.60
C PHE A 143 -12.80 2.18 -16.76
N TYR A 144 -12.26 2.02 -15.57
CA TYR A 144 -12.68 0.99 -14.62
C TYR A 144 -12.97 1.62 -13.27
N SER A 145 -14.13 1.31 -12.73
CA SER A 145 -14.54 1.78 -11.41
C SER A 145 -13.75 1.07 -10.31
N GLY A 146 -13.25 1.85 -9.36
CA GLY A 146 -12.59 1.37 -8.15
C GLY A 146 -13.41 1.73 -6.90
N VAL A 147 -12.74 2.19 -5.84
CA VAL A 147 -13.34 2.50 -4.55
C VAL A 147 -13.38 4.01 -4.32
N ALA A 148 -14.54 4.53 -3.90
CA ALA A 148 -14.79 5.95 -3.65
C ALA A 148 -14.35 6.78 -4.87
N TYR A 149 -13.53 7.80 -4.68
CA TYR A 149 -13.05 8.68 -5.75
C TYR A 149 -11.90 8.11 -6.61
N ARG A 150 -11.39 6.91 -6.30
CA ARG A 150 -10.20 6.29 -6.92
C ARG A 150 -10.59 5.26 -7.96
N HIS A 151 -10.26 5.51 -9.22
CA HIS A 151 -10.57 4.68 -10.38
C HIS A 151 -9.32 4.50 -11.25
N CYS A 152 -9.44 3.70 -12.30
CA CYS A 152 -8.35 3.41 -13.21
C CYS A 152 -8.74 3.71 -14.67
N LEU A 153 -7.84 4.36 -15.40
CA LEU A 153 -7.86 4.39 -16.86
C LEU A 153 -6.78 3.42 -17.38
N VAL A 154 -7.18 2.53 -18.29
CA VAL A 154 -6.23 1.73 -19.09
C VAL A 154 -6.10 2.37 -20.47
N TRP A 155 -4.89 2.74 -20.83
CA TRP A 155 -4.50 3.26 -22.13
C TRP A 155 -3.76 2.15 -22.90
N LYS A 156 -4.48 1.49 -23.81
CA LYS A 156 -3.91 0.38 -24.60
C LYS A 156 -2.81 0.86 -25.53
N ASN A 157 -1.67 0.18 -25.47
CA ASN A 157 -0.45 0.52 -26.20
C ASN A 157 -0.05 1.99 -25.99
N GLY A 158 -0.29 2.52 -24.79
CA GLY A 158 -0.01 3.89 -24.43
C GLY A 158 1.49 4.18 -24.28
N ASN A 159 1.82 5.47 -24.21
CA ASN A 159 3.18 5.89 -23.89
C ASN A 159 3.39 5.78 -22.35
N PRO A 160 4.35 4.97 -21.85
CA PRO A 160 4.61 4.86 -20.41
C PRO A 160 5.24 6.13 -19.81
N ARG A 161 5.64 7.09 -20.65
CA ARG A 161 6.20 8.39 -20.25
C ARG A 161 5.55 9.49 -21.08
N PRO A 162 4.24 9.75 -20.89
CA PRO A 162 3.51 10.67 -21.75
C PRO A 162 3.93 12.12 -21.54
N GLY A 163 4.49 12.44 -20.38
CA GLY A 163 4.86 13.79 -19.97
C GLY A 163 4.59 14.03 -18.50
N GLU A 164 4.38 15.26 -18.11
CA GLU A 164 4.10 15.65 -16.72
C GLU A 164 2.61 15.48 -16.42
N LEU A 165 2.30 14.64 -15.41
CA LEU A 165 0.95 14.42 -14.90
C LEU A 165 0.94 14.72 -13.39
N THR A 166 0.27 15.81 -13.02
CA THR A 166 0.29 16.31 -11.64
C THR A 166 -0.75 15.60 -10.76
N PRO A 167 -0.40 15.11 -9.57
CA PRO A 167 -1.38 14.57 -8.62
C PRO A 167 -2.39 15.64 -8.16
N PRO A 168 -3.71 15.35 -8.12
CA PRO A 168 -4.72 16.36 -7.81
C PRO A 168 -4.68 16.85 -6.37
N HIS A 169 -4.17 16.05 -5.42
CA HIS A 169 -4.02 16.45 -4.03
C HIS A 169 -2.92 17.49 -3.80
N ASP A 170 -1.93 17.56 -4.69
CA ASP A 170 -0.85 18.56 -4.61
C ASP A 170 -1.30 19.95 -5.03
N ILE A 171 -2.47 20.05 -5.68
CA ILE A 171 -2.97 21.30 -6.27
C ILE A 171 -4.34 21.74 -5.70
N SER A 172 -4.74 21.22 -4.54
CA SER A 172 -5.97 21.61 -3.87
C SER A 172 -6.00 23.13 -3.63
N GLY A 173 -7.09 23.79 -4.04
CA GLY A 173 -7.28 25.23 -3.96
C GLY A 173 -6.54 26.05 -5.02
N ARG A 174 -5.87 25.42 -6.01
CA ARG A 174 -5.11 26.11 -7.07
C ARG A 174 -5.85 26.04 -8.39
N VAL A 175 -5.63 27.06 -9.25
CA VAL A 175 -6.09 27.06 -10.64
C VAL A 175 -5.36 25.98 -11.41
N ILE A 176 -6.10 25.16 -12.19
CA ILE A 176 -5.55 23.96 -12.81
C ILE A 176 -4.66 24.19 -14.02
N LYS A 177 -4.68 25.39 -14.61
CA LYS A 177 -4.00 25.74 -15.86
C LYS A 177 -2.53 25.31 -15.92
N GLU A 178 -1.79 25.53 -14.83
CA GLU A 178 -0.37 25.19 -14.76
C GLU A 178 -0.11 23.69 -14.51
N TYR A 179 -1.16 22.91 -14.21
CA TYR A 179 -1.08 21.52 -13.76
C TYR A 179 -1.80 20.52 -14.67
N ILE A 180 -2.41 21.00 -15.77
CA ILE A 180 -2.96 20.12 -16.80
C ILE A 180 -1.85 19.28 -17.43
N PRO A 181 -2.16 18.09 -17.98
CA PRO A 181 -1.17 17.23 -18.62
C PRO A 181 -0.29 17.95 -19.64
N LYS A 182 1.04 17.83 -19.52
CA LYS A 182 2.03 18.47 -20.39
C LYS A 182 2.96 17.44 -21.01
N GLY A 183 3.10 17.44 -22.32
CA GLY A 183 3.96 16.54 -23.07
C GLY A 183 3.35 16.18 -24.43
N ASP A 184 4.15 15.56 -25.28
CA ASP A 184 3.78 15.31 -26.68
C ASP A 184 2.57 14.36 -26.81
N ASP A 185 2.40 13.41 -25.89
CA ASP A 185 1.33 12.40 -25.91
C ASP A 185 0.19 12.67 -24.91
N THR A 186 0.17 13.84 -24.25
CA THR A 186 -0.81 14.15 -23.22
C THR A 186 -2.10 14.79 -23.73
N ALA A 187 -2.14 15.23 -24.98
CA ALA A 187 -3.30 15.96 -25.53
C ALA A 187 -4.61 15.15 -25.43
N ALA A 188 -4.56 13.84 -25.68
CA ALA A 188 -5.73 12.98 -25.57
C ALA A 188 -6.20 12.81 -24.11
N LEU A 189 -5.26 12.74 -23.14
CA LEU A 189 -5.59 12.67 -21.71
C LEU A 189 -6.26 13.96 -21.24
N TYR A 190 -5.72 15.10 -21.66
CA TYR A 190 -6.33 16.40 -21.38
C TYR A 190 -7.73 16.55 -21.99
N ASP A 191 -7.93 16.10 -23.22
CA ASP A 191 -9.24 16.10 -23.90
C ASP A 191 -10.26 15.24 -23.14
N LEU A 192 -9.87 14.07 -22.65
CA LEU A 192 -10.72 13.21 -21.80
C LEU A 192 -11.12 13.92 -20.51
N MET A 193 -10.18 14.57 -19.82
CA MET A 193 -10.46 15.33 -18.60
C MET A 193 -11.45 16.48 -18.88
N LYS A 194 -11.22 17.26 -19.92
CA LYS A 194 -12.10 18.37 -20.31
C LYS A 194 -13.51 17.89 -20.68
N LYS A 195 -13.62 16.86 -21.52
CA LYS A 195 -14.91 16.28 -21.91
C LYS A 195 -15.66 15.68 -20.72
N SER A 196 -14.96 15.09 -19.76
CA SER A 196 -15.61 14.54 -18.58
C SER A 196 -16.33 15.61 -17.76
N TYR A 197 -15.79 16.83 -17.67
CA TYR A 197 -16.45 17.93 -16.99
C TYR A 197 -17.80 18.27 -17.65
N ASP A 198 -17.83 18.35 -18.98
CA ASP A 198 -19.07 18.65 -19.71
C ASP A 198 -20.13 17.54 -19.54
N LEU A 199 -19.70 16.29 -19.40
CA LEU A 199 -20.57 15.15 -19.15
C LEU A 199 -21.08 15.09 -17.70
N LEU A 200 -20.21 15.34 -16.73
CA LEU A 200 -20.48 15.06 -15.33
C LEU A 200 -21.13 16.23 -14.59
N LYS A 201 -20.88 17.48 -14.97
CA LYS A 201 -21.40 18.67 -14.26
C LYS A 201 -22.91 18.64 -14.08
N ASP A 202 -23.64 18.12 -15.05
CA ASP A 202 -25.12 18.05 -15.08
C ASP A 202 -25.69 16.64 -14.82
N HIS A 203 -24.82 15.68 -14.49
CA HIS A 203 -25.26 14.30 -14.22
C HIS A 203 -26.23 14.25 -13.03
N PRO A 204 -27.28 13.39 -13.05
CA PRO A 204 -28.29 13.30 -11.99
C PRO A 204 -27.67 13.07 -10.59
N VAL A 205 -26.63 12.23 -10.47
CA VAL A 205 -25.91 12.02 -9.22
C VAL A 205 -25.35 13.34 -8.70
N ASN A 206 -24.69 14.13 -9.53
CA ASN A 206 -24.10 15.41 -9.12
C ASN A 206 -25.14 16.46 -8.76
N LYS A 207 -26.27 16.50 -9.48
CA LYS A 207 -27.41 17.37 -9.11
C LYS A 207 -27.95 16.99 -7.73
N ALA A 208 -28.17 15.72 -7.47
CA ALA A 208 -28.63 15.25 -6.17
C ALA A 208 -27.63 15.53 -5.04
N ARG A 209 -26.31 15.44 -5.33
CA ARG A 209 -25.26 15.80 -4.36
C ARG A 209 -25.30 17.29 -4.02
N VAL A 210 -25.38 18.15 -5.02
CA VAL A 210 -25.48 19.62 -4.84
C VAL A 210 -26.74 20.00 -4.04
N GLU A 211 -27.90 19.41 -4.35
CA GLU A 211 -29.14 19.60 -3.60
C GLU A 211 -29.00 19.22 -2.11
N LYS A 212 -28.16 18.23 -1.80
CA LYS A 212 -27.83 17.83 -0.42
C LYS A 212 -26.70 18.65 0.23
N GLY A 213 -26.18 19.65 -0.46
CA GLY A 213 -25.04 20.45 0.01
C GLY A 213 -23.70 19.71 -0.04
N LEU A 214 -23.61 18.61 -0.78
CA LEU A 214 -22.39 17.85 -1.00
C LEU A 214 -21.63 18.36 -2.22
N ARG A 215 -20.31 18.14 -2.26
CA ARG A 215 -19.46 18.49 -3.41
C ARG A 215 -19.77 17.58 -4.60
N PRO A 216 -19.99 18.12 -5.81
CA PRO A 216 -20.16 17.29 -7.01
C PRO A 216 -18.83 16.68 -7.45
N ALA A 217 -18.88 15.48 -8.01
CA ALA A 217 -17.77 14.84 -8.71
C ALA A 217 -17.85 15.19 -10.20
N ASN A 218 -17.50 16.43 -10.55
CA ASN A 218 -17.82 17.02 -11.82
C ASN A 218 -16.74 16.89 -12.91
N SER A 219 -15.60 16.27 -12.59
CA SER A 219 -14.55 15.95 -13.58
C SER A 219 -13.76 14.72 -13.17
N ILE A 220 -13.13 14.06 -14.15
CA ILE A 220 -12.04 13.14 -13.87
C ILE A 220 -10.71 13.89 -13.86
N TRP A 221 -9.72 13.34 -13.12
CA TRP A 221 -8.34 13.81 -13.13
C TRP A 221 -7.38 12.63 -13.31
N LEU A 222 -6.56 12.67 -14.38
CA LEU A 222 -5.68 11.57 -14.76
C LEU A 222 -4.23 11.87 -14.35
N TRP A 223 -3.59 10.89 -13.65
CA TRP A 223 -2.25 11.03 -13.12
C TRP A 223 -1.65 9.67 -12.72
N GLY A 224 -0.37 9.64 -12.32
CA GLY A 224 0.26 8.46 -11.71
C GLY A 224 0.30 7.27 -12.67
N GLU A 225 0.79 7.51 -13.87
CA GLU A 225 0.96 6.51 -14.92
C GLU A 225 1.89 5.37 -14.51
N GLY A 226 1.70 4.19 -15.11
CA GLY A 226 2.55 3.04 -14.92
C GLY A 226 2.22 1.92 -15.89
N THR A 227 3.14 0.96 -15.98
CA THR A 227 2.99 -0.25 -16.78
C THR A 227 2.91 -1.47 -15.89
N LYS A 228 2.36 -2.58 -16.39
CA LYS A 228 2.33 -3.84 -15.65
C LYS A 228 3.73 -4.18 -15.15
N PRO A 229 3.93 -4.37 -13.82
CA PRO A 229 5.22 -4.79 -13.30
C PRO A 229 5.58 -6.17 -13.83
N ALA A 230 6.78 -6.33 -14.39
CA ALA A 230 7.27 -7.62 -14.89
C ALA A 230 7.88 -8.46 -13.74
N LEU A 231 7.09 -8.70 -12.69
CA LEU A 231 7.53 -9.51 -11.55
C LEU A 231 7.69 -10.98 -11.96
N ASP A 232 8.81 -11.56 -11.62
CA ASP A 232 8.93 -13.02 -11.61
C ASP A 232 7.91 -13.58 -10.61
N SER A 233 7.29 -14.72 -10.94
CA SER A 233 6.36 -15.32 -9.97
C SER A 233 7.11 -15.70 -8.68
N PHE A 234 6.50 -15.47 -7.53
CA PHE A 234 7.07 -15.81 -6.23
C PHE A 234 7.45 -17.30 -6.14
N PHE A 235 6.59 -18.15 -6.69
CA PHE A 235 6.89 -19.58 -6.78
C PHE A 235 8.09 -19.88 -7.70
N GLY A 236 8.16 -19.23 -8.86
CA GLY A 236 9.30 -19.40 -9.78
C GLY A 236 10.61 -18.94 -9.17
N LYS A 237 10.60 -17.83 -8.44
CA LYS A 237 11.79 -17.25 -7.81
C LYS A 237 12.24 -18.01 -6.56
N PHE A 238 11.33 -18.41 -5.69
CA PHE A 238 11.63 -18.94 -4.35
C PHE A 238 11.20 -20.40 -4.13
N GLY A 239 10.46 -21.01 -5.07
CA GLY A 239 9.93 -22.36 -4.92
C GLY A 239 8.89 -22.53 -3.81
N LYS A 240 8.26 -21.45 -3.36
CA LYS A 240 7.28 -21.43 -2.27
C LYS A 240 5.90 -20.99 -2.75
N LYS A 241 4.86 -21.71 -2.31
CA LYS A 241 3.48 -21.31 -2.54
C LYS A 241 3.13 -20.19 -1.56
N GLY A 242 2.98 -18.97 -2.07
CA GLY A 242 2.76 -17.78 -1.26
C GLY A 242 1.30 -17.31 -1.24
N SER A 243 0.85 -16.82 -0.09
CA SER A 243 -0.40 -16.11 0.09
C SER A 243 -0.14 -14.77 0.77
N MET A 244 -0.91 -13.73 0.39
CA MET A 244 -0.86 -12.41 1.02
C MET A 244 -2.22 -12.02 1.58
N ILE A 245 -2.23 -11.53 2.80
CA ILE A 245 -3.40 -11.02 3.52
C ILE A 245 -3.19 -9.53 3.74
N SER A 246 -3.98 -8.70 3.07
CA SER A 246 -3.92 -7.23 3.20
C SER A 246 -5.30 -6.61 2.97
N ALA A 247 -5.58 -5.48 3.61
CA ALA A 247 -6.74 -4.63 3.28
C ALA A 247 -6.43 -3.67 2.12
N VAL A 248 -5.14 -3.47 1.80
CA VAL A 248 -4.66 -2.44 0.89
C VAL A 248 -4.57 -2.97 -0.54
N ASP A 249 -5.27 -2.35 -1.47
CA ASP A 249 -5.31 -2.78 -2.87
C ASP A 249 -3.93 -2.82 -3.53
N LEU A 250 -3.05 -1.91 -3.16
CA LEU A 250 -1.67 -1.87 -3.61
C LEU A 250 -0.92 -3.19 -3.33
N LEU A 251 -1.04 -3.69 -2.09
CA LEU A 251 -0.40 -4.94 -1.66
C LEU A 251 -1.04 -6.16 -2.32
N LYS A 252 -2.37 -6.16 -2.46
CA LYS A 252 -3.10 -7.18 -3.22
C LYS A 252 -2.60 -7.24 -4.67
N GLY A 253 -2.41 -6.07 -5.29
CA GLY A 253 -1.85 -5.94 -6.64
C GLY A 253 -0.43 -6.51 -6.76
N ILE A 254 0.45 -6.23 -5.80
CA ILE A 254 1.80 -6.82 -5.75
C ILE A 254 1.70 -8.35 -5.68
N ALA A 255 0.84 -8.90 -4.81
CA ALA A 255 0.64 -10.32 -4.68
C ALA A 255 0.19 -10.97 -6.00
N ILE A 256 -0.82 -10.38 -6.66
CA ILE A 256 -1.34 -10.87 -7.94
C ILE A 256 -0.26 -10.82 -9.02
N CYS A 257 0.47 -9.70 -9.15
CA CYS A 257 1.57 -9.57 -10.12
C CYS A 257 2.71 -10.57 -9.85
N ALA A 258 2.97 -10.90 -8.58
CA ALA A 258 3.94 -11.92 -8.17
C ALA A 258 3.39 -13.36 -8.24
N GLY A 259 2.17 -13.59 -8.74
CA GLY A 259 1.54 -14.90 -8.81
C GLY A 259 1.28 -15.55 -7.45
N MET A 260 1.16 -14.74 -6.40
CA MET A 260 0.72 -15.16 -5.06
C MET A 260 -0.80 -15.11 -4.96
N LYS A 261 -1.35 -15.88 -4.03
CA LYS A 261 -2.77 -15.78 -3.70
C LYS A 261 -3.04 -14.53 -2.86
N SER A 262 -3.89 -13.62 -3.35
CA SER A 262 -4.43 -12.53 -2.54
C SER A 262 -5.64 -13.02 -1.76
N VAL A 263 -5.67 -12.79 -0.46
CA VAL A 263 -6.72 -13.26 0.46
C VAL A 263 -7.45 -12.07 1.04
N ASP A 264 -8.75 -11.98 0.72
CA ASP A 264 -9.63 -10.96 1.29
C ASP A 264 -10.14 -11.40 2.66
N VAL A 265 -10.22 -10.44 3.58
CA VAL A 265 -10.75 -10.64 4.95
C VAL A 265 -11.89 -9.66 5.17
N GLU A 266 -13.07 -10.18 5.48
CA GLU A 266 -14.24 -9.36 5.78
C GLU A 266 -13.97 -8.46 7.01
N GLY A 267 -14.28 -7.17 6.90
CA GLY A 267 -14.02 -6.19 7.95
C GLY A 267 -12.55 -5.78 8.09
N ALA A 268 -11.68 -6.19 7.15
CA ALA A 268 -10.33 -5.66 7.11
C ALA A 268 -10.33 -4.21 6.58
N THR A 269 -9.76 -3.31 7.37
CA THR A 269 -9.55 -1.89 7.04
C THR A 269 -8.06 -1.54 7.12
N GLY A 270 -7.70 -0.34 6.69
CA GLY A 270 -6.34 0.21 6.87
C GLY A 270 -6.13 0.86 8.26
N TYR A 271 -7.10 0.82 9.15
CA TYR A 271 -7.05 1.55 10.41
C TYR A 271 -7.12 0.62 11.64
N ILE A 272 -7.10 1.19 12.84
CA ILE A 272 -7.07 0.46 14.12
C ILE A 272 -8.32 -0.40 14.39
N ASP A 273 -9.41 -0.14 13.69
CA ASP A 273 -10.64 -0.93 13.74
C ASP A 273 -10.65 -2.15 12.80
N THR A 274 -9.53 -2.42 12.13
CA THR A 274 -9.40 -3.57 11.23
C THR A 274 -9.69 -4.90 11.95
N ASN A 275 -10.19 -5.88 11.20
CA ASN A 275 -10.46 -7.23 11.73
C ASN A 275 -9.15 -8.03 11.91
N PHE A 276 -8.45 -7.81 13.03
CA PHE A 276 -7.21 -8.51 13.39
C PHE A 276 -7.42 -10.03 13.47
N ASP A 277 -8.47 -10.48 14.17
CA ASP A 277 -8.78 -11.92 14.34
C ASP A 277 -9.10 -12.59 13.01
N GLY A 278 -9.79 -11.86 12.10
CA GLY A 278 -10.06 -12.33 10.75
C GLY A 278 -8.77 -12.51 9.94
N LYS A 279 -7.81 -11.61 10.04
CA LYS A 279 -6.49 -11.74 9.39
C LYS A 279 -5.70 -12.92 9.97
N CYS A 280 -5.73 -13.12 11.29
CA CYS A 280 -5.15 -14.28 11.95
C CYS A 280 -5.74 -15.59 11.43
N LYS A 281 -7.07 -15.68 11.44
CA LYS A 281 -7.80 -16.87 10.95
C LYS A 281 -7.45 -17.18 9.50
N ALA A 282 -7.44 -16.16 8.62
CA ALA A 282 -7.08 -16.32 7.23
C ALA A 282 -5.66 -16.88 7.06
N ALA A 283 -4.67 -16.40 7.83
CA ALA A 283 -3.31 -16.93 7.78
C ALA A 283 -3.24 -18.40 8.18
N ILE A 284 -3.91 -18.78 9.27
CA ILE A 284 -3.99 -20.17 9.73
C ILE A 284 -4.65 -21.06 8.68
N ASP A 285 -5.73 -20.59 8.06
CA ASP A 285 -6.44 -21.34 7.03
C ASP A 285 -5.57 -21.50 5.75
N GLU A 286 -4.79 -20.49 5.36
CA GLU A 286 -3.85 -20.61 4.24
C GLU A 286 -2.76 -21.66 4.52
N PHE A 287 -2.17 -21.69 5.71
CA PHE A 287 -1.20 -22.73 6.09
C PHE A 287 -1.83 -24.12 6.08
N LYS A 288 -3.06 -24.29 6.59
CA LYS A 288 -3.81 -25.56 6.53
C LYS A 288 -4.09 -26.01 5.10
N ASN A 289 -4.33 -25.06 4.20
CA ASN A 289 -4.60 -25.29 2.78
C ASN A 289 -3.33 -25.50 1.95
N GLY A 290 -2.16 -25.58 2.58
CA GLY A 290 -0.91 -25.96 1.94
C GLY A 290 -0.01 -24.82 1.48
N ALA A 291 -0.30 -23.57 1.88
CA ALA A 291 0.66 -22.48 1.67
C ALA A 291 1.98 -22.78 2.41
N ASP A 292 3.10 -22.47 1.78
CA ASP A 292 4.43 -22.56 2.37
C ASP A 292 4.83 -21.24 3.01
N PHE A 293 4.32 -20.15 2.47
CA PHE A 293 4.62 -18.77 2.81
C PHE A 293 3.34 -17.96 2.95
N VAL A 294 3.19 -17.25 4.06
CA VAL A 294 2.08 -16.32 4.29
C VAL A 294 2.63 -14.95 4.69
N TYR A 295 2.21 -13.93 3.98
CA TYR A 295 2.53 -12.54 4.24
C TYR A 295 1.30 -11.83 4.78
N ILE A 296 1.36 -11.37 6.02
CA ILE A 296 0.27 -10.62 6.66
C ILE A 296 0.70 -9.16 6.74
N HIS A 297 -0.10 -8.28 6.15
CA HIS A 297 0.09 -6.85 6.17
C HIS A 297 -0.98 -6.17 7.03
N VAL A 298 -0.55 -5.29 7.94
CA VAL A 298 -1.42 -4.47 8.78
C VAL A 298 -1.00 -3.01 8.72
N GLU A 299 -1.86 -2.16 8.15
CA GLU A 299 -1.61 -0.74 7.89
C GLU A 299 -1.89 0.16 9.11
N ALA A 300 -2.56 -0.35 10.14
CA ALA A 300 -3.02 0.45 11.27
C ALA A 300 -1.95 1.32 11.94
N PRO A 301 -0.68 0.88 12.16
CA PRO A 301 0.35 1.75 12.73
C PRO A 301 0.72 2.92 11.81
N ASP A 302 0.68 2.73 10.48
CA ASP A 302 0.97 3.76 9.49
C ASP A 302 -0.10 4.86 9.50
N GLU A 303 -1.38 4.48 9.39
CA GLU A 303 -2.50 5.42 9.44
C GLU A 303 -2.53 6.21 10.76
N CYS A 304 -2.24 5.56 11.90
CA CYS A 304 -2.10 6.27 13.18
C CYS A 304 -0.92 7.26 13.13
N GLY A 305 0.17 6.92 12.48
CA GLY A 305 1.32 7.80 12.24
C GLY A 305 0.93 9.05 11.43
N HIS A 306 0.26 8.87 10.31
CA HIS A 306 -0.24 9.95 9.45
C HIS A 306 -1.20 10.89 10.17
N ARG A 307 -2.05 10.35 11.04
CA ARG A 307 -3.00 11.14 11.86
C ARG A 307 -2.36 11.78 13.10
N GLY A 308 -1.15 11.37 13.47
CA GLY A 308 -0.47 11.82 14.67
C GLY A 308 -1.09 11.28 15.96
N GLU A 309 -1.68 10.09 15.89
CA GLU A 309 -2.41 9.43 16.98
C GLU A 309 -1.49 8.52 17.77
N ILE A 310 -0.78 9.09 18.75
CA ILE A 310 0.28 8.42 19.51
C ILE A 310 -0.24 7.16 20.23
N GLU A 311 -1.32 7.27 20.98
CA GLU A 311 -1.89 6.17 21.76
C GLU A 311 -2.40 5.06 20.84
N ASN A 312 -3.07 5.42 19.73
CA ASN A 312 -3.56 4.45 18.76
C ASN A 312 -2.42 3.75 18.03
N LYS A 313 -1.30 4.43 17.73
CA LYS A 313 -0.14 3.78 17.12
C LYS A 313 0.49 2.73 18.04
N VAL A 314 0.66 3.04 19.32
CA VAL A 314 1.10 2.06 20.33
C VAL A 314 0.11 0.90 20.42
N LYS A 315 -1.19 1.21 20.50
CA LYS A 315 -2.25 0.19 20.61
C LYS A 315 -2.33 -0.71 19.37
N ALA A 316 -2.14 -0.17 18.17
CA ALA A 316 -2.12 -0.96 16.94
C ALA A 316 -1.01 -2.02 16.96
N ILE A 317 0.19 -1.67 17.46
CA ILE A 317 1.31 -2.60 17.61
C ILE A 317 0.97 -3.72 18.59
N GLU A 318 0.35 -3.38 19.73
CA GLU A 318 -0.10 -4.36 20.74
C GLU A 318 -1.15 -5.33 20.17
N LEU A 319 -2.13 -4.80 19.42
CA LEU A 319 -3.18 -5.63 18.79
C LEU A 319 -2.62 -6.58 17.73
N ILE A 320 -1.62 -6.15 16.96
CA ILE A 320 -0.92 -7.03 16.01
C ILE A 320 -0.25 -8.19 16.76
N ASP A 321 0.46 -7.91 17.84
CA ASP A 321 1.12 -8.93 18.64
C ASP A 321 0.13 -9.93 19.25
N GLU A 322 -0.91 -9.41 19.91
CA GLU A 322 -1.89 -10.19 20.66
C GLU A 322 -2.82 -11.01 19.76
N HIS A 323 -3.39 -10.38 18.73
CA HIS A 323 -4.47 -10.96 17.94
C HIS A 323 -4.00 -11.65 16.65
N ILE A 324 -2.79 -11.35 16.15
CA ILE A 324 -2.29 -11.97 14.93
C ILE A 324 -1.01 -12.79 15.21
N LEU A 325 0.06 -12.12 15.61
CA LEU A 325 1.38 -12.75 15.65
C LEU A 325 1.43 -13.93 16.63
N LYS A 326 0.95 -13.71 17.85
CA LYS A 326 0.95 -14.75 18.88
C LYS A 326 0.14 -15.98 18.47
N PRO A 327 -1.16 -15.89 18.10
CA PRO A 327 -1.95 -17.07 17.75
C PRO A 327 -1.49 -17.76 16.47
N VAL A 328 -0.98 -17.03 15.46
CA VAL A 328 -0.40 -17.64 14.26
C VAL A 328 0.89 -18.37 14.60
N THR A 329 1.78 -17.79 15.41
CA THR A 329 3.01 -18.44 15.88
C THR A 329 2.71 -19.69 16.70
N ASP A 330 1.71 -19.64 17.59
CA ASP A 330 1.29 -20.82 18.36
C ASP A 330 0.75 -21.92 17.45
N PHE A 331 0.02 -21.58 16.40
CA PHE A 331 -0.41 -22.55 15.39
C PHE A 331 0.78 -23.13 14.61
N LEU A 332 1.77 -22.31 14.23
CA LEU A 332 2.95 -22.78 13.51
C LEU A 332 3.78 -23.80 14.29
N LYS A 333 3.75 -23.81 15.62
CA LYS A 333 4.35 -24.84 16.47
C LYS A 333 3.76 -26.25 16.25
N THR A 334 2.62 -26.36 15.56
CA THR A 334 2.06 -27.67 15.16
C THR A 334 2.77 -28.30 13.95
N PHE A 335 3.62 -27.55 13.25
CA PHE A 335 4.49 -28.04 12.20
C PHE A 335 5.88 -28.34 12.74
N ASP A 336 6.63 -29.23 12.06
CA ASP A 336 7.98 -29.60 12.46
C ASP A 336 8.93 -28.40 12.51
N ASP A 337 8.80 -27.53 11.49
CA ASP A 337 9.68 -26.38 11.33
C ASP A 337 8.95 -25.16 10.77
N PHE A 338 9.27 -24.00 11.33
CA PHE A 338 8.78 -22.72 10.83
C PHE A 338 9.78 -21.58 11.08
N ALA A 339 9.66 -20.54 10.30
CA ALA A 339 10.37 -19.28 10.50
C ALA A 339 9.41 -18.09 10.46
N VAL A 340 9.73 -17.04 11.20
CA VAL A 340 8.94 -15.82 11.31
C VAL A 340 9.84 -14.61 11.04
N LEU A 341 9.44 -13.76 10.11
CA LEU A 341 10.00 -12.42 9.89
C LEU A 341 8.98 -11.40 10.38
N VAL A 342 9.40 -10.46 11.23
CA VAL A 342 8.61 -9.28 11.59
C VAL A 342 9.41 -8.05 11.25
N CYS A 343 8.83 -7.14 10.49
CA CYS A 343 9.43 -5.84 10.21
C CYS A 343 8.35 -4.81 9.84
N PRO A 344 8.61 -3.51 10.03
CA PRO A 344 7.95 -2.45 9.27
C PRO A 344 8.44 -2.44 7.82
N ASP A 345 7.69 -1.81 6.94
CA ASP A 345 8.15 -1.51 5.58
C ASP A 345 8.92 -0.18 5.52
N HIS A 346 8.46 0.84 6.19
CA HIS A 346 9.12 2.14 6.35
C HIS A 346 8.76 2.77 7.71
N PRO A 347 9.48 3.80 8.16
CA PRO A 347 9.01 4.63 9.27
C PRO A 347 7.92 5.60 8.82
N THR A 348 6.92 5.83 9.71
CA THR A 348 5.93 6.89 9.58
C THR A 348 5.92 7.72 10.87
N PRO A 349 6.97 8.55 11.06
CA PRO A 349 7.15 9.26 12.32
C PRO A 349 5.97 10.19 12.66
N LEU A 350 5.49 10.07 13.89
CA LEU A 350 4.44 10.93 14.46
C LEU A 350 4.79 12.42 14.39
N SER A 351 6.09 12.73 14.39
CA SER A 351 6.61 14.11 14.35
C SER A 351 6.35 14.81 13.02
N ILE A 352 6.40 14.07 11.90
CA ILE A 352 6.26 14.62 10.54
C ILE A 352 5.02 14.09 9.81
N ARG A 353 4.37 13.03 10.31
CA ARG A 353 3.12 12.45 9.79
C ARG A 353 3.21 12.02 8.32
N THR A 354 4.36 11.56 7.90
CA THR A 354 4.62 11.03 6.56
C THR A 354 5.80 10.06 6.59
N HIS A 355 5.97 9.33 5.49
CA HIS A 355 7.01 8.32 5.39
C HIS A 355 8.41 8.89 5.32
N THR A 356 9.39 8.14 5.84
CA THR A 356 10.82 8.40 5.65
C THR A 356 11.52 7.17 5.05
N SER A 357 12.71 7.39 4.50
CA SER A 357 13.56 6.31 3.95
C SER A 357 14.59 5.78 4.94
N ASN A 358 14.45 6.12 6.24
CA ASN A 358 15.34 5.60 7.27
C ASN A 358 15.23 4.08 7.36
N PRO A 359 16.33 3.36 7.67
CA PRO A 359 16.29 1.93 7.94
C PRO A 359 15.31 1.57 9.07
N VAL A 360 14.68 0.41 8.95
CA VAL A 360 13.72 -0.11 9.92
C VAL A 360 14.26 -1.34 10.63
N PRO A 361 13.80 -1.64 11.87
CA PRO A 361 14.17 -2.86 12.56
C PRO A 361 13.53 -4.09 11.91
N TYR A 362 14.27 -5.20 11.89
CA TYR A 362 13.74 -6.52 11.55
C TYR A 362 14.08 -7.54 12.63
N LEU A 363 13.27 -8.55 12.75
CA LEU A 363 13.59 -9.79 13.45
C LEU A 363 13.32 -11.00 12.57
N ILE A 364 14.21 -11.99 12.60
CA ILE A 364 14.05 -13.29 11.94
C ILE A 364 14.20 -14.36 13.00
N TYR A 365 13.14 -15.12 13.24
CA TYR A 365 13.12 -16.27 14.13
C TYR A 365 13.09 -17.56 13.31
N ASP A 366 13.95 -18.52 13.67
CA ASP A 366 13.99 -19.85 13.08
C ASP A 366 13.79 -20.89 14.20
N SER A 367 12.68 -21.64 14.13
CA SER A 367 12.35 -22.64 15.15
C SER A 367 13.35 -23.79 15.27
N LYS A 368 14.16 -24.03 14.23
CA LYS A 368 15.23 -25.02 14.23
C LYS A 368 16.50 -24.54 14.89
N ASN A 369 16.79 -23.24 14.75
CA ASN A 369 18.06 -22.68 15.12
C ASN A 369 17.84 -21.41 15.96
N GLU A 370 17.25 -21.58 17.15
CA GLU A 370 17.14 -20.46 18.09
C GLU A 370 18.52 -19.94 18.48
N VAL A 371 18.66 -18.63 18.47
CA VAL A 371 19.87 -17.94 18.87
C VAL A 371 19.55 -16.91 19.96
N ASP A 372 20.44 -16.75 20.93
CA ASP A 372 20.32 -15.64 21.88
C ASP A 372 20.81 -14.36 21.22
N SER A 373 19.88 -13.49 20.85
CA SER A 373 20.21 -12.20 20.21
C SER A 373 20.79 -11.17 21.16
N GLY A 374 20.66 -11.38 22.47
CA GLY A 374 20.94 -10.36 23.49
C GLY A 374 19.88 -9.24 23.53
N VAL A 375 18.84 -9.32 22.73
CA VAL A 375 17.75 -8.32 22.64
C VAL A 375 16.61 -8.73 23.56
N SER A 376 16.22 -7.87 24.49
CA SER A 376 15.12 -8.14 25.41
C SER A 376 13.78 -7.54 24.95
N LYS A 377 13.84 -6.59 24.01
CA LYS A 377 12.67 -5.88 23.48
C LYS A 377 12.90 -5.57 22.01
N PHE A 378 11.94 -5.92 21.14
CA PHE A 378 11.99 -5.58 19.73
C PHE A 378 11.64 -4.10 19.52
N CYS A 379 12.64 -3.27 19.27
CA CYS A 379 12.49 -1.85 18.95
C CYS A 379 13.73 -1.32 18.22
N GLU A 380 13.63 -0.09 17.72
CA GLU A 380 14.64 0.56 16.90
C GLU A 380 16.00 0.69 17.61
N GLU A 381 15.96 1.03 18.90
CA GLU A 381 17.19 1.21 19.69
C GLU A 381 17.94 -0.11 19.88
N GLU A 382 17.22 -1.16 20.29
CA GLU A 382 17.82 -2.48 20.53
C GLU A 382 18.29 -3.12 19.20
N ALA A 383 17.52 -2.96 18.12
CA ALA A 383 17.91 -3.44 16.80
C ALA A 383 19.20 -2.77 16.28
N LYS A 384 19.37 -1.46 16.50
CA LYS A 384 20.60 -0.73 16.17
C LYS A 384 21.82 -1.23 16.96
N LYS A 385 21.63 -1.59 18.24
CA LYS A 385 22.73 -2.06 19.13
C LYS A 385 23.32 -3.39 18.69
N THR A 386 22.56 -4.24 17.95
CA THR A 386 23.07 -5.53 17.46
C THR A 386 24.19 -5.35 16.43
N GLY A 387 24.22 -4.24 15.71
CA GLY A 387 25.13 -4.00 14.61
C GLY A 387 24.82 -4.75 13.33
N ASN A 388 23.80 -5.62 13.31
CA ASN A 388 23.35 -6.31 12.10
C ASN A 388 22.64 -5.32 11.18
N TYR A 389 23.05 -5.29 9.91
CA TYR A 389 22.49 -4.35 8.94
C TYR A 389 22.38 -4.94 7.55
N ILE A 390 21.19 -4.82 6.95
CA ILE A 390 20.90 -5.22 5.56
C ILE A 390 20.76 -3.96 4.70
N GLU A 391 21.79 -3.62 3.93
CA GLU A 391 21.80 -2.43 3.07
C GLU A 391 20.82 -2.53 1.91
N LYS A 392 20.67 -3.72 1.31
CA LYS A 392 19.76 -3.98 0.20
C LYS A 392 18.57 -4.78 0.70
N GLY A 393 17.51 -4.10 1.10
CA GLY A 393 16.32 -4.74 1.71
C GLY A 393 15.75 -5.90 0.91
N PHE A 394 15.82 -5.83 -0.43
CA PHE A 394 15.33 -6.92 -1.31
C PHE A 394 16.14 -8.22 -1.20
N THR A 395 17.30 -8.22 -0.56
CA THR A 395 18.06 -9.47 -0.28
C THR A 395 17.60 -10.17 0.99
N MET A 396 16.81 -9.50 1.83
CA MET A 396 16.34 -10.05 3.11
C MET A 396 15.46 -11.27 2.92
N MET A 397 14.63 -11.30 1.87
CA MET A 397 13.75 -12.44 1.60
C MET A 397 14.53 -13.70 1.23
N ASP A 398 15.56 -13.59 0.38
CA ASP A 398 16.44 -14.74 0.04
C ASP A 398 17.08 -15.28 1.33
N TYR A 399 17.57 -14.41 2.19
CA TYR A 399 18.16 -14.79 3.47
C TYR A 399 17.14 -15.45 4.40
N PHE A 400 15.95 -14.89 4.54
CA PHE A 400 14.86 -15.44 5.35
C PHE A 400 14.42 -16.83 4.87
N LEU A 401 14.25 -17.01 3.57
CA LEU A 401 13.81 -18.30 3.00
C LEU A 401 14.91 -19.38 2.96
N SER A 402 16.16 -19.02 3.26
CA SER A 402 17.28 -19.95 3.38
C SER A 402 17.38 -20.63 4.76
N LYS A 403 16.56 -20.23 5.74
CA LYS A 403 16.53 -20.75 7.12
C LYS A 403 16.05 -22.20 7.22
#